data_9a879f52ddf5147ceee8dba2e0a49a56
#
_entry.id   9a879f52ddf5147ceee8dba2e0a49a56
#
_cell.length_a   1.000
_cell.length_b   1.000
_cell.length_c   1.000
_cell.angle_alpha   90.00
_cell.angle_beta   90.00
_cell.angle_gamma   90.00
#
_symmetry.space_group_name_H-M   'P 1'
#
loop_
_entity.id
_entity.type
_entity.pdbx_description
1 polymer ?
#
loop_
_entity_poly.entity_id
_entity_poly.type
_entity_poly.pdbx_seq_one_letter_code
_entity_poly.pdbx_strand_id
1 'polypeptide(L)'
;MQSFRTSTAFSLIDILITVGIVSILAAIAYPNYQQSIVLANKAAAKAYLLEISSLQNEYMVENLAYSSSMDNLAITPNPPVLKHYEIMLTDVNNKASPPTYTLRAIPKKDSPQLAIGILWLNYLGRTSDNWSH
;
A
#
# COMPACT_ATOMS: atom_id res chain seq x y z
N MET A 1 -46.80 32.57 36.04
CA MET A 1 -46.47 31.14 35.90
C MET A 1 -45.01 31.04 35.49
N GLN A 2 -44.11 30.73 36.45
CA GLN A 2 -42.68 30.54 36.12
C GLN A 2 -42.47 29.06 35.79
N SER A 3 -42.05 28.81 34.55
CA SER A 3 -41.64 27.46 34.10
C SER A 3 -40.27 27.16 34.67
N PHE A 4 -40.17 26.23 35.62
CA PHE A 4 -38.90 25.68 36.07
C PHE A 4 -38.34 24.80 34.95
N ARG A 5 -37.29 25.30 34.28
CA ARG A 5 -36.47 24.48 33.41
C ARG A 5 -35.66 23.52 34.31
N THR A 6 -36.03 22.27 34.34
CA THR A 6 -35.22 21.21 34.91
C THR A 6 -33.97 21.04 34.00
N SER A 7 -32.86 21.64 34.43
CA SER A 7 -31.55 21.33 33.84
C SER A 7 -31.17 19.92 34.31
N THR A 8 -31.23 18.95 33.43
CA THR A 8 -30.68 17.61 33.66
C THR A 8 -29.16 17.74 33.69
N ALA A 9 -28.58 17.81 34.90
CA ALA A 9 -27.16 17.76 35.08
C ALA A 9 -26.70 16.34 34.77
N PHE A 10 -25.72 16.20 33.85
CA PHE A 10 -25.04 14.93 33.59
C PHE A 10 -24.39 14.42 34.88
N SER A 11 -24.66 13.18 35.25
CA SER A 11 -24.02 12.54 36.40
C SER A 11 -22.58 12.16 36.06
N LEU A 12 -21.70 12.28 37.05
CA LEU A 12 -20.29 11.81 36.91
C LEU A 12 -20.23 10.34 36.48
N ILE A 13 -21.17 9.52 36.96
CA ILE A 13 -21.28 8.10 36.62
C ILE A 13 -21.61 7.89 35.15
N ASP A 14 -22.46 8.73 34.53
CA ASP A 14 -22.79 8.66 33.12
C ASP A 14 -21.58 8.90 32.23
N ILE A 15 -20.73 9.85 32.64
CA ILE A 15 -19.46 10.13 31.96
C ILE A 15 -18.50 8.95 32.07
N LEU A 16 -18.37 8.35 33.26
CA LEU A 16 -17.50 7.20 33.50
C LEU A 16 -17.94 5.99 32.70
N ILE A 17 -19.24 5.69 32.62
CA ILE A 17 -19.77 4.60 31.83
C ILE A 17 -19.52 4.85 30.35
N THR A 18 -19.78 6.06 29.87
CA THR A 18 -19.55 6.44 28.47
C THR A 18 -18.09 6.29 28.06
N VAL A 19 -17.15 6.78 28.88
CA VAL A 19 -15.71 6.63 28.64
C VAL A 19 -15.31 5.16 28.64
N GLY A 20 -15.88 4.34 29.54
CA GLY A 20 -15.64 2.91 29.60
C GLY A 20 -16.06 2.21 28.31
N ILE A 21 -17.26 2.49 27.81
CA ILE A 21 -17.77 1.91 26.55
C ILE A 21 -16.91 2.36 25.35
N VAL A 22 -16.61 3.65 25.25
CA VAL A 22 -15.78 4.19 24.16
C VAL A 22 -14.38 3.55 24.16
N SER A 23 -13.79 3.33 25.34
CA SER A 23 -12.48 2.69 25.47
C SER A 23 -12.48 1.26 24.97
N ILE A 24 -13.53 0.48 25.23
CA ILE A 24 -13.69 -0.89 24.74
C ILE A 24 -13.85 -0.90 23.22
N LEU A 25 -14.68 -0.02 22.68
CA LEU A 25 -14.87 0.09 21.22
C LEU A 25 -13.59 0.53 20.50
N ALA A 26 -12.84 1.47 21.07
CA ALA A 26 -11.57 1.92 20.53
C ALA A 26 -10.51 0.80 20.50
N ALA A 27 -10.48 -0.05 21.52
CA ALA A 27 -9.55 -1.17 21.61
C ALA A 27 -9.74 -2.18 20.47
N ILE A 28 -10.97 -2.35 19.97
CA ILE A 28 -11.28 -3.25 18.85
C ILE A 28 -11.08 -2.54 17.50
N ALA A 29 -11.46 -1.27 17.41
CA ALA A 29 -11.42 -0.52 16.16
C ALA A 29 -9.99 -0.19 15.71
N TYR A 30 -9.07 0.07 16.65
CA TYR A 30 -7.71 0.50 16.33
C TYR A 30 -6.89 -0.53 15.54
N PRO A 31 -6.81 -1.83 15.95
CA PRO A 31 -6.04 -2.81 15.19
C PRO A 31 -6.63 -3.06 13.79
N ASN A 32 -7.95 -3.06 13.65
CA ASN A 32 -8.60 -3.23 12.35
C ASN A 32 -8.28 -2.08 11.38
N TYR A 33 -8.22 -0.85 11.91
CA TYR A 33 -7.85 0.32 11.14
C TYR A 33 -6.38 0.23 10.63
N GLN A 34 -5.45 -0.20 11.48
CA GLN A 34 -4.06 -0.38 11.10
C GLN A 34 -3.90 -1.44 9.99
N GLN A 35 -4.60 -2.56 10.08
CA GLN A 35 -4.59 -3.58 9.03
C GLN A 35 -5.15 -3.04 7.70
N SER A 36 -6.20 -2.25 7.75
CA SER A 36 -6.79 -1.62 6.55
C SER A 36 -5.79 -0.69 5.85
N ILE A 37 -5.01 0.08 6.62
CA ILE A 37 -3.93 0.92 6.06
C ILE A 37 -2.85 0.07 5.40
N VAL A 38 -2.42 -1.01 6.05
CA VAL A 38 -1.40 -1.92 5.50
C VAL A 38 -1.87 -2.50 4.17
N LEU A 39 -3.12 -2.96 4.08
CA LEU A 39 -3.70 -3.50 2.85
C LEU A 39 -3.87 -2.44 1.76
N ALA A 40 -4.26 -1.21 2.12
CA ALA A 40 -4.35 -0.11 1.17
C ALA A 40 -2.98 0.26 0.57
N ASN A 41 -1.93 0.32 1.39
CA ASN A 41 -0.57 0.57 0.93
C ASN A 41 -0.04 -0.56 0.03
N LYS A 42 -0.36 -1.82 0.37
CA LYS A 42 -0.06 -2.98 -0.47
C LYS A 42 -0.75 -2.85 -1.83
N ALA A 43 -2.04 -2.51 -1.85
CA ALA A 43 -2.79 -2.31 -3.09
C ALA A 43 -2.19 -1.19 -3.95
N ALA A 44 -1.76 -0.08 -3.33
CA ALA A 44 -1.07 1.00 -4.02
C ALA A 44 0.26 0.55 -4.66
N ALA A 45 1.06 -0.25 -3.94
CA ALA A 45 2.31 -0.79 -4.48
C ALA A 45 2.07 -1.75 -5.65
N LYS A 46 1.06 -2.62 -5.56
CA LYS A 46 0.65 -3.51 -6.67
C LYS A 46 0.23 -2.73 -7.90
N ALA A 47 -0.64 -1.72 -7.73
CA ALA A 47 -1.08 -0.86 -8.82
C ALA A 47 0.11 -0.16 -9.50
N TYR A 48 1.06 0.31 -8.72
CA TYR A 48 2.26 0.97 -9.22
C TYR A 48 3.18 0.00 -10.00
N LEU A 49 3.37 -1.24 -9.52
CA LEU A 49 4.12 -2.26 -10.27
C LEU A 49 3.45 -2.62 -11.60
N LEU A 50 2.12 -2.69 -11.63
CA LEU A 50 1.35 -2.92 -12.86
C LEU A 50 1.47 -1.76 -13.84
N GLU A 51 1.45 -0.52 -13.35
CA GLU A 51 1.66 0.67 -14.17
C GLU A 51 3.06 0.68 -14.81
N ILE A 52 4.11 0.39 -14.03
CA ILE A 52 5.47 0.24 -14.57
C ILE A 52 5.53 -0.89 -15.61
N SER A 53 4.86 -2.01 -15.37
CA SER A 53 4.80 -3.12 -16.31
C SER A 53 4.15 -2.72 -17.64
N SER A 54 3.10 -1.90 -17.59
CA SER A 54 2.47 -1.34 -18.79
C SER A 54 3.42 -0.44 -19.57
N LEU A 55 4.14 0.46 -18.87
CA LEU A 55 5.14 1.33 -19.49
C LEU A 55 6.35 0.56 -20.05
N GLN A 56 6.75 -0.53 -19.41
CA GLN A 56 7.79 -1.43 -19.95
C GLN A 56 7.34 -2.09 -21.27
N ASN A 57 6.07 -2.49 -21.35
CA ASN A 57 5.53 -3.05 -22.59
C ASN A 57 5.44 -2.00 -23.70
N GLU A 58 5.05 -0.77 -23.38
CA GLU A 58 5.06 0.36 -24.32
C GLU A 58 6.48 0.65 -24.81
N TYR A 59 7.44 0.76 -23.90
CA TYR A 59 8.85 0.96 -24.23
C TYR A 59 9.40 -0.16 -25.10
N MET A 60 9.01 -1.42 -24.85
CA MET A 60 9.40 -2.59 -25.65
C MET A 60 8.87 -2.51 -27.07
N VAL A 61 7.64 -2.00 -27.27
CA VAL A 61 7.08 -1.83 -28.62
C VAL A 61 7.83 -0.79 -29.43
N GLU A 62 8.27 0.29 -28.76
CA GLU A 62 8.98 1.39 -29.43
C GLU A 62 10.46 1.11 -29.66
N ASN A 63 11.11 0.42 -28.71
CA ASN A 63 12.58 0.28 -28.69
C ASN A 63 13.06 -1.16 -28.97
N LEU A 64 12.16 -2.13 -29.10
CA LEU A 64 12.45 -3.56 -29.23
C LEU A 64 13.29 -4.14 -28.09
N ALA A 65 13.21 -3.49 -26.92
CA ALA A 65 13.94 -3.80 -25.69
C ALA A 65 13.20 -3.25 -24.48
N TYR A 66 13.30 -3.91 -23.34
CA TYR A 66 12.85 -3.34 -22.07
C TYR A 66 13.81 -2.27 -21.57
N SER A 67 13.27 -1.23 -20.93
CA SER A 67 14.11 -0.22 -20.29
C SER A 67 14.92 -0.84 -19.14
N SER A 68 16.18 -0.46 -19.05
CA SER A 68 17.06 -0.83 -17.92
C SER A 68 17.03 0.19 -16.78
N SER A 69 16.34 1.32 -16.95
CA SER A 69 16.21 2.39 -15.95
C SER A 69 14.77 2.83 -15.77
N MET A 70 14.39 3.10 -14.53
CA MET A 70 13.08 3.70 -14.19
C MET A 70 12.93 5.11 -14.77
N ASP A 71 14.03 5.85 -14.93
CA ASP A 71 14.01 7.23 -15.45
C ASP A 71 13.47 7.31 -16.88
N ASN A 72 13.72 6.27 -17.69
CA ASN A 72 13.25 6.20 -19.07
C ASN A 72 11.72 5.98 -19.15
N LEU A 73 11.09 5.54 -18.06
CA LEU A 73 9.67 5.27 -18.01
C LEU A 73 8.86 6.49 -17.55
N ALA A 74 9.54 7.58 -17.16
CA ALA A 74 8.94 8.85 -16.76
C ALA A 74 7.80 8.73 -15.71
N ILE A 75 7.90 7.74 -14.81
CA ILE A 75 6.90 7.47 -13.79
C ILE A 75 7.40 7.89 -12.40
N THR A 76 6.51 8.47 -11.60
CA THR A 76 6.80 8.88 -10.23
C THR A 76 5.91 8.11 -9.25
N PRO A 77 6.48 7.50 -8.18
CA PRO A 77 5.68 6.79 -7.18
C PRO A 77 4.72 7.73 -6.47
N ASN A 78 3.51 7.27 -6.21
CA ASN A 78 2.56 7.98 -5.36
C ASN A 78 3.03 7.99 -3.89
N PRO A 79 2.52 8.93 -3.04
CA PRO A 79 2.98 9.10 -1.66
C PRO A 79 2.97 7.82 -0.79
N PRO A 80 1.95 6.96 -0.81
CA PRO A 80 1.98 5.70 -0.06
C PRO A 80 3.11 4.77 -0.48
N VAL A 81 3.37 4.64 -1.78
CA VAL A 81 4.47 3.82 -2.30
C VAL A 81 5.81 4.42 -1.90
N LEU A 82 6.00 5.71 -2.15
CA LEU A 82 7.24 6.43 -1.82
C LEU A 82 7.60 6.34 -0.33
N LYS A 83 6.58 6.40 0.54
CA LYS A 83 6.76 6.34 1.99
C LYS A 83 7.15 4.94 2.48
N HIS A 84 6.52 3.90 1.94
CA HIS A 84 6.55 2.56 2.54
C HIS A 84 7.37 1.54 1.76
N TYR A 85 7.65 1.77 0.48
CA TYR A 85 8.34 0.85 -0.39
C TYR A 85 9.53 1.50 -1.10
N GLU A 86 10.50 0.68 -1.41
CA GLU A 86 11.55 0.94 -2.39
C GLU A 86 11.24 0.13 -3.64
N ILE A 87 11.16 0.80 -4.79
CA ILE A 87 10.83 0.14 -6.06
C ILE A 87 12.10 -0.08 -6.85
N MET A 88 12.32 -1.31 -7.27
CA MET A 88 13.49 -1.72 -8.03
C MET A 88 13.09 -2.44 -9.31
N LEU A 89 13.77 -2.07 -10.39
CA LEU A 89 13.77 -2.80 -11.66
C LEU A 89 15.03 -3.67 -11.68
N THR A 90 14.86 -4.97 -11.79
CA THR A 90 15.95 -5.97 -11.73
C THR A 90 15.84 -6.97 -12.87
N ASP A 91 16.89 -7.74 -13.07
CA ASP A 91 16.93 -8.88 -13.99
C ASP A 91 16.56 -8.49 -15.44
N VAL A 92 16.85 -7.24 -15.85
CA VAL A 92 16.64 -6.81 -17.23
C VAL A 92 17.66 -7.48 -18.14
N ASN A 93 17.18 -8.33 -19.03
CA ASN A 93 18.00 -9.04 -20.01
C ASN A 93 17.36 -8.99 -21.40
N ASN A 94 17.78 -8.01 -22.17
CA ASN A 94 17.31 -7.81 -23.55
C ASN A 94 17.99 -8.74 -24.58
N LYS A 95 19.00 -9.54 -24.15
CA LYS A 95 19.64 -10.57 -24.99
C LYS A 95 18.95 -11.93 -24.87
N ALA A 96 18.08 -12.11 -23.87
CA ALA A 96 17.28 -13.31 -23.72
C ALA A 96 16.20 -13.38 -24.82
N SER A 97 15.72 -14.57 -25.12
CA SER A 97 14.62 -14.79 -26.08
C SER A 97 13.52 -15.61 -25.38
N PRO A 98 12.43 -14.98 -24.95
CA PRO A 98 12.12 -13.54 -25.00
C PRO A 98 12.92 -12.69 -24.03
N PRO A 99 13.03 -11.37 -24.22
CA PRO A 99 13.61 -10.44 -23.26
C PRO A 99 12.91 -10.50 -21.91
N THR A 100 13.62 -10.22 -20.82
CA THR A 100 13.09 -10.37 -19.45
C THR A 100 13.31 -9.13 -18.60
N TYR A 101 12.45 -8.96 -17.59
CA TYR A 101 12.64 -8.02 -16.47
C TYR A 101 11.88 -8.51 -15.24
N THR A 102 12.22 -7.98 -14.08
CA THR A 102 11.48 -8.17 -12.82
C THR A 102 11.38 -6.84 -12.09
N LEU A 103 10.17 -6.52 -11.66
CA LEU A 103 9.87 -5.37 -10.80
C LEU A 103 9.72 -5.85 -9.36
N ARG A 104 10.29 -5.11 -8.42
CA ARG A 104 10.21 -5.43 -6.98
C ARG A 104 9.78 -4.20 -6.20
N ALA A 105 8.85 -4.38 -5.27
CA ALA A 105 8.52 -3.43 -4.23
C ALA A 105 8.98 -3.99 -2.90
N ILE A 106 10.04 -3.41 -2.36
CA ILE A 106 10.71 -3.85 -1.14
C ILE A 106 10.23 -2.96 0.01
N PRO A 107 9.60 -3.51 1.05
CA PRO A 107 9.18 -2.72 2.21
C PRO A 107 10.38 -2.07 2.90
N LYS A 108 10.27 -0.78 3.23
CA LYS A 108 11.29 -0.06 4.00
C LYS A 108 11.34 -0.56 5.44
N LYS A 109 12.50 -0.49 6.08
CA LYS A 109 12.76 -1.02 7.44
C LYS A 109 11.81 -0.48 8.52
N ASP A 110 11.38 0.78 8.39
CA ASP A 110 10.48 1.43 9.36
C ASP A 110 9.00 1.37 8.93
N SER A 111 8.68 0.54 7.96
CA SER A 111 7.33 0.44 7.42
C SER A 111 6.54 -0.72 8.03
N PRO A 112 5.25 -0.53 8.35
CA PRO A 112 4.36 -1.62 8.75
C PRO A 112 4.18 -2.67 7.62
N GLN A 113 4.63 -2.36 6.41
CA GLN A 113 4.59 -3.26 5.25
C GLN A 113 5.61 -4.42 5.34
N LEU A 114 6.54 -4.39 6.29
CA LEU A 114 7.51 -5.48 6.49
C LEU A 114 6.84 -6.85 6.67
N ALA A 115 5.69 -6.89 7.33
CA ALA A 115 4.91 -8.12 7.52
C ALA A 115 4.34 -8.69 6.20
N ILE A 116 4.14 -7.85 5.20
CA ILE A 116 3.69 -8.25 3.86
C ILE A 116 4.82 -8.92 3.08
N GLY A 117 6.08 -8.47 3.29
CA GLY A 117 7.22 -8.92 2.52
C GLY A 117 7.35 -8.27 1.15
N ILE A 118 8.28 -8.75 0.36
CA ILE A 118 8.58 -8.21 -0.98
C ILE A 118 7.48 -8.61 -1.95
N LEU A 119 6.93 -7.63 -2.66
CA LEU A 119 6.06 -7.86 -3.81
C LEU A 119 6.90 -7.81 -5.08
N TRP A 120 6.68 -8.74 -5.99
CA TRP A 120 7.36 -8.72 -7.29
C TRP A 120 6.39 -9.07 -8.43
N LEU A 121 6.73 -8.58 -9.60
CA LEU A 121 6.02 -8.81 -10.87
C LEU A 121 7.07 -8.95 -11.98
N ASN A 122 6.99 -10.02 -12.78
CA ASN A 122 7.90 -10.22 -13.90
C ASN A 122 7.24 -9.95 -15.26
N TYR A 123 8.03 -9.99 -16.32
CA TYR A 123 7.60 -9.76 -17.71
C TYR A 123 6.48 -10.70 -18.20
N LEU A 124 6.28 -11.87 -17.57
CA LEU A 124 5.18 -12.81 -17.87
C LEU A 124 3.90 -12.51 -17.08
N GLY A 125 3.88 -11.47 -16.24
CA GLY A 125 2.76 -11.20 -15.34
C GLY A 125 2.71 -12.12 -14.12
N ARG A 126 3.75 -12.92 -13.87
CA ARG A 126 3.84 -13.73 -12.64
C ARG A 126 4.19 -12.84 -11.46
N THR A 127 3.60 -13.14 -10.32
CA THR A 127 3.68 -12.34 -9.10
C THR A 127 4.16 -13.17 -7.92
N SER A 128 4.54 -12.49 -6.83
CA SER A 128 4.86 -13.13 -5.55
C SER A 128 3.64 -13.81 -4.93
N ASP A 129 3.85 -14.85 -4.10
CA ASP A 129 2.77 -15.60 -3.42
C ASP A 129 1.92 -14.71 -2.51
N ASN A 130 2.54 -13.70 -1.89
CA ASN A 130 1.86 -12.72 -1.04
C ASN A 130 1.08 -11.63 -1.84
N TRP A 131 0.99 -11.75 -3.16
CA TRP A 131 0.25 -10.80 -4.01
C TRP A 131 -1.25 -10.86 -3.78
N SER A 132 -1.81 -12.06 -3.64
CA SER A 132 -3.26 -12.31 -3.59
C SER A 132 -3.89 -12.16 -2.21
N HIS A 133 -3.11 -12.28 -1.14
CA HIS A 133 -3.59 -12.28 0.25
C HIS A 133 -3.36 -10.96 0.96
#